data_2cb73fd2af9cd7f29c2f4c9260b081ae
#
_entry.id   2cb73fd2af9cd7f29c2f4c9260b081ae
#
_cell.length_a   1.000
_cell.length_b   1.000
_cell.length_c   1.000
_cell.angle_alpha   90.00
_cell.angle_beta   90.00
_cell.angle_gamma   90.00
#
_symmetry.space_group_name_H-M   'P 1'
#
loop_
_entity.id
_entity.type
_entity.pdbx_description
1 polymer ?
#
loop_
_entity_poly.entity_id
_entity_poly.type
_entity_poly.pdbx_seq_one_letter_code
_entity_poly.pdbx_strand_id
1 'polypeptide(L)'
;MRGILAIAPAPHAPASLGARATPSPSPWTPAQLARLHRSLDAAFAPALSDHYSLVVIDATGRVIYAKRARSAVAPASALKLVVADAALNLLGPGYRFHTVLASTRAPAGDQLDGDLWLVGSGDPSLRSDDLRRGVRLLARSGVRHIDGGVAIDAGAMSGPEINPHWDPSDDDQDFQAPVSAVSLDGDTVETQPNVWIPVHDMPVVVGDALERMLAHAGITTEDRPVARSAPLDSIVLWDHRSAPLRALLAHMLYVSDNHYAEQLLRTLAVDAGEVGNDANGLAVERDFLNSRGIPIDGLRIVDGSGLAESDRISAFTLASILNDAELRGGSDELFTLLPGTGRGTLGDYDFTTAIGRVHAKTGTLSNANSLAGYVTTMHHGRVAFAFLINDSSDARTAYVAAIDRLATF
;
A
#
# COMPACT_ATOMS: atom_id res chain seq x y z
N MET A 1 -16.44 -13.34 -18.71
CA MET A 1 -17.01 -12.03 -18.35
C MET A 1 -17.90 -12.24 -17.15
N ARG A 2 -17.39 -11.99 -15.94
CA ARG A 2 -18.17 -12.04 -14.70
C ARG A 2 -18.71 -10.64 -14.46
N GLY A 3 -20.03 -10.47 -14.53
CA GLY A 3 -20.68 -9.21 -14.25
C GLY A 3 -20.63 -8.90 -12.76
N ILE A 4 -19.71 -8.02 -12.37
CA ILE A 4 -19.79 -7.34 -11.09
C ILE A 4 -21.00 -6.44 -11.16
N LEU A 5 -21.87 -6.49 -10.14
CA LEU A 5 -23.02 -5.56 -10.00
C LEU A 5 -22.50 -4.12 -10.19
N ALA A 6 -22.81 -3.53 -11.34
CA ALA A 6 -22.43 -2.17 -11.67
C ALA A 6 -23.17 -1.20 -10.76
N ILE A 7 -22.49 -0.60 -9.81
CA ILE A 7 -22.98 0.53 -9.01
C ILE A 7 -22.56 1.80 -9.76
N ALA A 8 -23.54 2.61 -10.14
CA ALA A 8 -23.35 3.85 -10.87
C ALA A 8 -22.50 4.86 -10.06
N PRO A 9 -21.63 5.65 -10.71
CA PRO A 9 -20.80 6.65 -10.02
C PRO A 9 -21.63 7.82 -9.53
N ALA A 10 -21.34 8.28 -8.31
CA ALA A 10 -21.93 9.49 -7.73
C ALA A 10 -21.33 10.76 -8.37
N PRO A 11 -22.08 11.86 -8.48
CA PRO A 11 -21.65 13.07 -9.17
C PRO A 11 -20.58 13.85 -8.38
N HIS A 12 -19.55 14.30 -9.09
CA HIS A 12 -18.48 15.15 -8.60
C HIS A 12 -18.99 16.57 -8.30
N ALA A 13 -18.64 17.11 -7.14
CA ALA A 13 -18.72 18.52 -6.84
C ALA A 13 -17.31 19.10 -6.68
N PRO A 14 -16.97 20.22 -7.34
CA PRO A 14 -15.66 20.83 -7.20
C PRO A 14 -15.67 21.87 -6.08
N ALA A 15 -14.70 21.82 -5.19
CA ALA A 15 -14.33 22.94 -4.32
C ALA A 15 -12.89 23.35 -4.62
N SER A 16 -12.72 24.39 -5.41
CA SER A 16 -11.45 25.05 -5.62
C SER A 16 -11.16 25.98 -4.45
N LEU A 17 -10.25 25.60 -3.57
CA LEU A 17 -9.60 26.55 -2.66
C LEU A 17 -8.35 27.09 -3.38
N GLY A 18 -8.30 28.41 -3.54
CA GLY A 18 -7.27 29.12 -4.27
C GLY A 18 -5.85 28.77 -3.83
N ALA A 19 -5.11 28.14 -4.70
CA ALA A 19 -3.69 27.90 -4.55
C ALA A 19 -2.94 29.23 -4.56
N ARG A 20 -2.27 29.59 -3.48
CA ARG A 20 -1.24 30.63 -3.51
C ARG A 20 -0.17 30.18 -4.51
N ALA A 21 0.06 31.00 -5.55
CA ALA A 21 1.11 30.75 -6.52
C ALA A 21 2.43 30.64 -5.77
N THR A 22 3.00 29.44 -5.71
CA THR A 22 4.39 29.24 -5.30
C THR A 22 5.26 29.90 -6.36
N PRO A 23 6.27 30.72 -5.98
CA PRO A 23 7.18 31.33 -6.95
C PRO A 23 7.82 30.24 -7.81
N SER A 24 7.89 30.46 -9.12
CA SER A 24 8.53 29.52 -10.05
C SER A 24 9.95 29.21 -9.56
N PRO A 25 10.36 27.94 -9.48
CA PRO A 25 11.69 27.58 -9.00
C PRO A 25 12.77 28.20 -9.88
N SER A 26 13.82 28.75 -9.26
CA SER A 26 14.95 29.31 -9.98
C SER A 26 15.73 28.21 -10.70
N PRO A 27 16.15 28.42 -11.96
CA PRO A 27 16.97 27.44 -12.66
C PRO A 27 18.31 27.17 -11.97
N TRP A 28 18.79 25.94 -12.04
CA TRP A 28 20.09 25.54 -11.53
C TRP A 28 21.22 26.09 -12.40
N THR A 29 22.12 26.87 -11.84
CA THR A 29 23.34 27.31 -12.53
C THR A 29 24.41 26.21 -12.54
N PRO A 30 25.35 26.22 -13.50
CA PRO A 30 26.46 25.23 -13.51
C PRO A 30 27.28 25.24 -12.21
N ALA A 31 27.51 26.41 -11.61
CA ALA A 31 28.25 26.54 -10.37
C ALA A 31 27.50 25.91 -9.17
N GLN A 32 26.17 26.10 -9.11
CA GLN A 32 25.32 25.47 -8.08
C GLN A 32 25.30 23.95 -8.24
N LEU A 33 25.17 23.44 -9.47
CA LEU A 33 25.22 21.99 -9.74
C LEU A 33 26.59 21.41 -9.32
N ALA A 34 27.70 22.06 -9.67
CA ALA A 34 29.03 21.60 -9.25
C ALA A 34 29.19 21.61 -7.74
N ARG A 35 28.62 22.60 -7.03
CA ARG A 35 28.60 22.62 -5.56
C ARG A 35 27.72 21.50 -5.00
N LEU A 36 26.53 21.29 -5.55
CA LEU A 36 25.61 20.21 -5.17
C LEU A 36 26.28 18.85 -5.30
N HIS A 37 26.91 18.56 -6.44
CA HIS A 37 27.60 17.30 -6.67
C HIS A 37 28.67 17.05 -5.60
N ARG A 38 29.59 18.01 -5.37
CA ARG A 38 30.62 17.86 -4.33
C ARG A 38 30.03 17.66 -2.92
N SER A 39 28.93 18.37 -2.63
CA SER A 39 28.26 18.28 -1.32
C SER A 39 27.63 16.91 -1.11
N LEU A 40 26.90 16.39 -2.10
CA LEU A 40 26.27 15.07 -2.02
C LEU A 40 27.31 13.94 -2.08
N ASP A 41 28.36 14.08 -2.92
CA ASP A 41 29.46 13.11 -2.93
C ASP A 41 30.13 12.97 -1.55
N ALA A 42 30.35 14.09 -0.87
CA ALA A 42 30.93 14.07 0.48
C ALA A 42 29.95 13.53 1.53
N ALA A 43 28.62 13.63 1.32
CA ALA A 43 27.64 13.02 2.22
C ALA A 43 27.59 11.50 2.08
N PHE A 44 27.63 11.02 0.82
CA PHE A 44 27.50 9.59 0.55
C PHE A 44 28.80 8.79 0.70
N ALA A 45 29.97 9.41 0.54
CA ALA A 45 31.25 8.73 0.50
C ALA A 45 31.48 7.72 1.65
N PRO A 46 31.07 7.99 2.92
CA PRO A 46 31.29 7.03 4.01
C PRO A 46 30.41 5.77 3.92
N ALA A 47 29.24 5.87 3.24
CA ALA A 47 28.23 4.83 3.19
C ALA A 47 28.19 4.03 1.90
N LEU A 48 28.97 4.40 0.86
CA LEU A 48 28.93 3.70 -0.41
C LEU A 48 29.52 2.29 -0.28
N SER A 49 28.75 1.32 -0.73
CA SER A 49 29.12 -0.09 -0.93
C SER A 49 29.33 -0.36 -2.42
N ASP A 50 29.35 -1.63 -2.82
CA ASP A 50 29.29 -2.01 -4.24
C ASP A 50 27.88 -2.00 -4.80
N HIS A 51 26.85 -1.96 -3.93
CA HIS A 51 25.44 -2.06 -4.28
C HIS A 51 24.68 -0.81 -3.89
N TYR A 52 24.71 0.22 -4.76
CA TYR A 52 23.95 1.45 -4.54
C TYR A 52 23.41 2.05 -5.82
N SER A 53 22.40 2.92 -5.66
CA SER A 53 21.75 3.66 -6.72
C SER A 53 21.24 4.99 -6.15
N LEU A 54 21.70 6.13 -6.69
CA LEU A 54 21.38 7.46 -6.15
C LEU A 54 20.98 8.40 -7.27
N VAL A 55 19.88 9.16 -7.07
CA VAL A 55 19.44 10.18 -8.04
C VAL A 55 18.67 11.31 -7.35
N VAL A 56 18.77 12.51 -7.92
CA VAL A 56 17.91 13.66 -7.64
C VAL A 56 17.44 14.25 -8.97
N ILE A 57 16.13 14.50 -9.08
CA ILE A 57 15.45 15.07 -10.25
C ILE A 57 14.77 16.37 -9.80
N ASP A 58 14.98 17.47 -10.53
CA ASP A 58 14.32 18.74 -10.25
C ASP A 58 12.87 18.79 -10.74
N ALA A 59 12.15 19.84 -10.37
CA ALA A 59 10.74 20.04 -10.72
C ALA A 59 10.47 20.11 -12.24
N THR A 60 11.51 20.22 -13.07
CA THR A 60 11.38 20.21 -14.54
C THR A 60 11.60 18.84 -15.16
N GLY A 61 11.90 17.83 -14.34
CA GLY A 61 12.25 16.48 -14.80
C GLY A 61 13.74 16.30 -15.14
N ARG A 62 14.58 17.33 -14.88
CA ARG A 62 16.01 17.25 -15.15
C ARG A 62 16.73 16.52 -14.02
N VAL A 63 17.56 15.54 -14.36
CA VAL A 63 18.48 14.93 -13.42
C VAL A 63 19.56 15.94 -13.01
N ILE A 64 19.60 16.29 -11.72
CA ILE A 64 20.57 17.24 -11.16
C ILE A 64 21.68 16.60 -10.34
N TYR A 65 21.50 15.31 -9.98
CA TYR A 65 22.53 14.46 -9.37
C TYR A 65 22.26 13.00 -9.69
N ALA A 66 23.28 12.25 -10.02
CA ALA A 66 23.16 10.81 -10.28
C ALA A 66 24.47 10.08 -10.00
N LYS A 67 24.40 8.96 -9.28
CA LYS A 67 25.47 7.97 -9.15
C LYS A 67 24.88 6.58 -9.25
N ARG A 68 25.34 5.81 -10.26
CA ARG A 68 24.80 4.47 -10.57
C ARG A 68 23.26 4.44 -10.58
N ALA A 69 22.64 5.56 -10.98
CA ALA A 69 21.20 5.79 -10.82
C ALA A 69 20.31 4.73 -11.49
N ARG A 70 20.82 4.03 -12.52
CA ARG A 70 20.13 2.94 -13.22
C ARG A 70 20.51 1.55 -12.73
N SER A 71 21.41 1.43 -11.74
CA SER A 71 21.71 0.14 -11.11
C SER A 71 20.52 -0.31 -10.27
N ALA A 72 19.99 -1.48 -10.56
CA ALA A 72 18.91 -2.06 -9.80
C ALA A 72 19.46 -2.75 -8.54
N VAL A 73 18.99 -2.34 -7.38
CA VAL A 73 19.36 -2.87 -6.06
C VAL A 73 18.10 -3.13 -5.24
N ALA A 74 18.22 -3.81 -4.10
CA ALA A 74 17.07 -4.09 -3.25
C ALA A 74 16.49 -2.77 -2.68
N PRO A 75 15.19 -2.51 -2.89
CA PRO A 75 14.55 -1.26 -2.48
C PRO A 75 14.05 -1.28 -1.04
N ALA A 76 13.88 -2.45 -0.44
CA ALA A 76 13.08 -2.60 0.76
C ALA A 76 11.71 -1.88 0.59
N SER A 77 11.13 -1.36 1.66
CA SER A 77 9.80 -0.74 1.62
C SER A 77 9.66 0.55 0.78
N ALA A 78 10.74 1.06 0.14
CA ALA A 78 10.57 2.11 -0.87
C ALA A 78 9.83 1.58 -2.11
N LEU A 79 9.75 0.25 -2.31
CA LEU A 79 8.95 -0.38 -3.37
C LEU A 79 7.47 0.00 -3.27
N LYS A 80 6.94 0.22 -2.07
CA LYS A 80 5.54 0.64 -1.85
C LYS A 80 5.14 1.91 -2.61
N LEU A 81 6.10 2.70 -3.08
CA LEU A 81 5.81 3.84 -3.95
C LEU A 81 5.25 3.41 -5.31
N VAL A 82 5.61 2.23 -5.81
CA VAL A 82 5.09 1.69 -7.07
C VAL A 82 3.62 1.38 -6.93
N VAL A 83 3.25 0.53 -5.95
CA VAL A 83 1.85 0.16 -5.72
C VAL A 83 0.99 1.37 -5.33
N ALA A 84 1.54 2.31 -4.56
CA ALA A 84 0.82 3.52 -4.17
C ALA A 84 0.47 4.41 -5.37
N ASP A 85 1.43 4.68 -6.26
CA ASP A 85 1.18 5.50 -7.45
C ASP A 85 0.27 4.77 -8.45
N ALA A 86 0.46 3.47 -8.66
CA ALA A 86 -0.42 2.66 -9.50
C ALA A 86 -1.86 2.68 -8.97
N ALA A 87 -2.07 2.42 -7.67
CA ALA A 87 -3.40 2.41 -7.07
C ALA A 87 -4.10 3.78 -7.13
N LEU A 88 -3.38 4.88 -6.85
CA LEU A 88 -3.94 6.23 -6.98
C LEU A 88 -4.44 6.53 -8.39
N ASN A 89 -3.74 6.05 -9.41
CA ASN A 89 -4.06 6.35 -10.81
C ASN A 89 -5.10 5.39 -11.42
N LEU A 90 -5.05 4.12 -11.07
CA LEU A 90 -5.91 3.09 -11.67
C LEU A 90 -7.24 2.97 -10.90
N LEU A 91 -7.20 2.90 -9.57
CA LEU A 91 -8.40 2.82 -8.75
C LEU A 91 -8.98 4.19 -8.42
N GLY A 92 -8.13 5.20 -8.30
CA GLY A 92 -8.49 6.55 -7.88
C GLY A 92 -8.54 6.73 -6.36
N PRO A 93 -8.30 7.96 -5.84
CA PRO A 93 -8.18 8.24 -4.39
C PRO A 93 -9.45 7.99 -3.58
N GLY A 94 -10.60 7.98 -4.25
CA GLY A 94 -11.91 7.74 -3.65
C GLY A 94 -12.35 6.28 -3.62
N TYR A 95 -11.59 5.36 -4.22
CA TYR A 95 -11.90 3.94 -4.21
C TYR A 95 -12.10 3.43 -2.78
N ARG A 96 -13.04 2.49 -2.60
CA ARG A 96 -13.32 1.84 -1.32
C ARG A 96 -13.51 0.36 -1.53
N PHE A 97 -12.92 -0.43 -0.67
CA PHE A 97 -13.22 -1.85 -0.59
C PHE A 97 -14.64 -2.07 -0.07
N HIS A 98 -15.23 -3.19 -0.48
CA HIS A 98 -16.54 -3.64 -0.03
C HIS A 98 -16.44 -5.01 0.61
N THR A 99 -16.99 -5.16 1.81
CA THR A 99 -17.20 -6.46 2.44
C THR A 99 -18.68 -6.61 2.73
N VAL A 100 -19.32 -7.62 2.17
CA VAL A 100 -20.77 -7.74 2.26
C VAL A 100 -21.21 -9.01 2.98
N LEU A 101 -22.29 -8.92 3.76
CA LEU A 101 -23.09 -10.07 4.16
C LEU A 101 -24.21 -10.22 3.14
N ALA A 102 -24.37 -11.41 2.59
CA ALA A 102 -25.33 -11.71 1.54
C ALA A 102 -26.05 -13.04 1.78
N SER A 103 -27.18 -13.23 1.12
CA SER A 103 -27.95 -14.47 1.15
C SER A 103 -28.68 -14.63 -0.19
N THR A 104 -29.08 -15.84 -0.57
CA THR A 104 -29.91 -16.08 -1.76
C THR A 104 -31.36 -15.68 -1.56
N ARG A 105 -31.80 -15.49 -0.32
CA ARG A 105 -33.17 -15.10 0.02
C ARG A 105 -33.20 -14.01 1.06
N ALA A 106 -34.21 -13.16 1.00
CA ALA A 106 -34.45 -12.19 2.05
C ALA A 106 -34.91 -12.92 3.35
N PRO A 107 -34.53 -12.40 4.54
CA PRO A 107 -35.04 -12.93 5.80
C PRO A 107 -36.55 -12.97 5.84
N ALA A 108 -37.14 -14.07 6.36
CA ALA A 108 -38.56 -14.26 6.52
C ALA A 108 -38.89 -14.50 8.01
N GLY A 109 -39.46 -13.51 8.68
CA GLY A 109 -39.65 -13.57 10.13
C GLY A 109 -38.32 -13.62 10.88
N ASP A 110 -38.09 -14.64 11.66
CA ASP A 110 -36.86 -14.86 12.39
C ASP A 110 -35.87 -15.83 11.71
N GLN A 111 -36.19 -16.28 10.49
CA GLN A 111 -35.38 -17.22 9.70
C GLN A 111 -34.71 -16.56 8.49
N LEU A 112 -33.52 -17.07 8.18
CA LEU A 112 -32.78 -16.88 6.94
C LEU A 112 -32.60 -18.24 6.27
N ASP A 113 -33.31 -18.49 5.17
CA ASP A 113 -33.21 -19.75 4.43
C ASP A 113 -31.87 -19.85 3.71
N GLY A 114 -31.15 -20.96 3.94
CA GLY A 114 -29.85 -21.27 3.35
C GLY A 114 -28.69 -20.58 4.08
N ASP A 115 -27.60 -20.30 3.37
CA ASP A 115 -26.38 -19.76 3.98
C ASP A 115 -26.36 -18.25 4.07
N LEU A 116 -25.58 -17.78 5.06
CA LEU A 116 -25.09 -16.40 5.13
C LEU A 116 -23.70 -16.35 4.53
N TRP A 117 -23.54 -15.67 3.39
CA TRP A 117 -22.24 -15.42 2.78
C TRP A 117 -21.59 -14.15 3.34
N LEU A 118 -20.29 -14.26 3.66
CA LEU A 118 -19.40 -13.10 3.75
C LEU A 118 -18.57 -13.08 2.47
N VAL A 119 -18.73 -12.02 1.68
CA VAL A 119 -18.00 -11.82 0.42
C VAL A 119 -16.96 -10.73 0.63
N GLY A 120 -15.68 -11.08 0.48
CA GLY A 120 -14.56 -10.17 0.64
C GLY A 120 -14.07 -9.60 -0.70
N SER A 121 -13.53 -8.39 -0.65
CA SER A 121 -12.87 -7.74 -1.79
C SER A 121 -11.40 -7.42 -1.55
N GLY A 122 -10.81 -7.94 -0.47
CA GLY A 122 -9.41 -7.66 -0.10
C GLY A 122 -9.22 -6.38 0.72
N ASP A 123 -10.19 -6.00 1.55
CA ASP A 123 -10.08 -4.83 2.44
C ASP A 123 -9.07 -5.08 3.57
N PRO A 124 -7.84 -4.48 3.53
CA PRO A 124 -6.85 -4.67 4.59
C PRO A 124 -7.23 -3.99 5.91
N SER A 125 -8.23 -3.12 5.86
CA SER A 125 -8.63 -2.31 7.02
C SER A 125 -9.82 -2.86 7.78
N LEU A 126 -10.43 -3.96 7.33
CA LEU A 126 -11.62 -4.54 7.96
C LEU A 126 -11.31 -4.98 9.40
N ARG A 127 -12.19 -4.60 10.33
CA ARG A 127 -12.06 -4.95 11.75
C ARG A 127 -13.23 -5.79 12.23
N SER A 128 -12.98 -6.60 13.26
CA SER A 128 -14.01 -7.37 13.94
C SER A 128 -15.21 -6.51 14.36
N ASP A 129 -14.99 -5.25 14.74
CA ASP A 129 -16.07 -4.33 15.10
C ASP A 129 -16.96 -3.97 13.90
N ASP A 130 -16.43 -3.97 12.68
CA ASP A 130 -17.19 -3.75 11.45
C ASP A 130 -18.14 -4.93 11.22
N LEU A 131 -17.63 -6.16 11.26
CA LEU A 131 -18.46 -7.37 11.16
C LEU A 131 -19.51 -7.45 12.26
N ARG A 132 -19.15 -7.13 13.51
CA ARG A 132 -20.12 -7.06 14.62
C ARG A 132 -21.23 -6.06 14.33
N ARG A 133 -20.98 -4.96 13.61
CA ARG A 133 -22.03 -4.01 13.18
C ARG A 133 -22.99 -4.67 12.21
N GLY A 134 -22.50 -5.40 11.21
CA GLY A 134 -23.29 -6.16 10.26
C GLY A 134 -24.18 -7.20 10.94
N VAL A 135 -23.58 -8.02 11.83
CA VAL A 135 -24.30 -9.03 12.61
C VAL A 135 -25.39 -8.39 13.50
N ARG A 136 -25.10 -7.27 14.16
CA ARG A 136 -26.11 -6.56 14.95
C ARG A 136 -27.28 -6.05 14.11
N LEU A 137 -27.03 -5.60 12.87
CA LEU A 137 -28.09 -5.18 11.95
C LEU A 137 -28.95 -6.39 11.57
N LEU A 138 -28.34 -7.51 11.25
CA LEU A 138 -29.06 -8.75 10.96
C LEU A 138 -29.92 -9.20 12.15
N ALA A 139 -29.38 -9.18 13.38
CA ALA A 139 -30.16 -9.50 14.59
C ALA A 139 -31.32 -8.52 14.83
N ARG A 140 -31.13 -7.22 14.53
CA ARG A 140 -32.18 -6.19 14.65
C ARG A 140 -33.28 -6.31 13.60
N SER A 141 -32.98 -6.88 12.43
CA SER A 141 -34.00 -7.17 11.41
C SER A 141 -34.93 -8.31 11.81
N GLY A 142 -34.64 -8.99 12.93
CA GLY A 142 -35.46 -10.06 13.48
C GLY A 142 -34.87 -11.46 13.33
N VAL A 143 -33.83 -11.63 12.53
CA VAL A 143 -33.19 -12.95 12.30
C VAL A 143 -32.66 -13.54 13.60
N ARG A 144 -33.02 -14.82 13.82
CA ARG A 144 -32.56 -15.62 14.96
C ARG A 144 -32.01 -16.98 14.54
N HIS A 145 -32.31 -17.39 13.31
CA HIS A 145 -31.93 -18.68 12.81
C HIS A 145 -31.51 -18.61 11.34
N ILE A 146 -30.43 -19.28 11.01
CA ILE A 146 -29.90 -19.46 9.65
C ILE A 146 -29.94 -20.96 9.38
N ASP A 147 -30.77 -21.41 8.43
CA ASP A 147 -30.97 -22.84 8.11
C ASP A 147 -29.74 -23.54 7.53
N GLY A 148 -28.80 -22.76 7.02
CA GLY A 148 -27.47 -23.23 6.62
C GLY A 148 -26.39 -22.81 7.59
N GLY A 149 -25.24 -22.50 7.05
CA GLY A 149 -24.07 -22.03 7.81
C GLY A 149 -23.55 -20.67 7.31
N VAL A 150 -22.38 -20.32 7.83
CA VAL A 150 -21.57 -19.23 7.30
C VAL A 150 -20.78 -19.73 6.10
N ALA A 151 -20.86 -19.04 4.97
CA ALA A 151 -20.04 -19.31 3.80
C ALA A 151 -19.14 -18.12 3.50
N ILE A 152 -17.85 -18.36 3.28
CA ILE A 152 -16.86 -17.32 3.05
C ILE A 152 -16.46 -17.34 1.57
N ASP A 153 -16.73 -16.25 0.87
CA ASP A 153 -16.28 -16.04 -0.50
C ASP A 153 -15.02 -15.19 -0.54
N ALA A 154 -13.89 -15.84 -0.70
CA ALA A 154 -12.58 -15.25 -0.91
C ALA A 154 -12.16 -15.31 -2.40
N GLY A 155 -13.08 -15.59 -3.32
CA GLY A 155 -12.80 -15.89 -4.72
C GLY A 155 -12.29 -14.70 -5.55
N ALA A 156 -12.30 -13.50 -5.03
CA ALA A 156 -11.71 -12.33 -5.70
C ALA A 156 -10.18 -12.43 -5.79
N MET A 157 -9.54 -13.14 -4.87
CA MET A 157 -8.09 -13.36 -4.86
C MET A 157 -7.77 -14.85 -4.86
N SER A 158 -6.58 -15.19 -5.35
CA SER A 158 -6.08 -16.57 -5.41
C SER A 158 -4.56 -16.60 -5.26
N GLY A 159 -4.02 -17.81 -5.10
CA GLY A 159 -2.59 -18.04 -4.89
C GLY A 159 -2.26 -18.23 -3.41
N PRO A 160 -0.98 -18.36 -3.07
CA PRO A 160 -0.53 -18.51 -1.69
C PRO A 160 -0.92 -17.28 -0.85
N GLU A 161 -1.37 -17.50 0.39
CA GLU A 161 -1.61 -16.40 1.33
C GLU A 161 -0.30 -15.70 1.72
N ILE A 162 0.79 -16.45 1.83
CA ILE A 162 2.15 -15.95 2.07
C ILE A 162 2.93 -16.00 0.76
N ASN A 163 3.61 -14.91 0.42
CA ASN A 163 4.43 -14.86 -0.79
C ASN A 163 5.62 -15.82 -0.66
N PRO A 164 5.82 -16.77 -1.61
CA PRO A 164 6.87 -17.78 -1.51
C PRO A 164 8.30 -17.23 -1.66
N HIS A 165 8.45 -15.95 -1.96
CA HIS A 165 9.75 -15.28 -2.06
C HIS A 165 10.18 -14.58 -0.77
N TRP A 166 9.34 -14.59 0.27
CA TRP A 166 9.68 -14.06 1.59
C TRP A 166 10.52 -15.08 2.36
N ASP A 167 11.23 -14.61 3.38
CA ASP A 167 12.06 -15.47 4.22
C ASP A 167 11.17 -16.33 5.13
N PRO A 168 11.20 -17.68 5.00
CA PRO A 168 10.38 -18.53 5.85
C PRO A 168 10.76 -18.47 7.35
N SER A 169 11.93 -17.94 7.69
CA SER A 169 12.32 -17.76 9.09
C SER A 169 11.54 -16.66 9.80
N ASP A 170 10.83 -15.82 9.05
CA ASP A 170 9.99 -14.71 9.54
C ASP A 170 8.48 -15.05 9.52
N ASP A 171 8.10 -16.32 9.32
CA ASP A 171 6.70 -16.75 9.23
C ASP A 171 5.85 -16.43 10.48
N ASP A 172 6.48 -16.19 11.62
CA ASP A 172 5.83 -15.79 12.87
C ASP A 172 5.82 -14.27 13.11
N GLN A 173 6.33 -13.49 12.15
CA GLN A 173 6.39 -12.04 12.27
C GLN A 173 5.14 -11.36 11.68
N ASP A 174 4.60 -10.39 12.39
CA ASP A 174 3.39 -9.66 12.01
C ASP A 174 3.50 -8.91 10.67
N PHE A 175 4.72 -8.61 10.23
CA PHE A 175 4.97 -7.98 8.94
C PHE A 175 4.88 -8.96 7.74
N GLN A 176 4.70 -10.27 7.98
CA GLN A 176 4.39 -11.30 6.97
C GLN A 176 2.93 -11.75 7.04
N ALA A 177 2.01 -10.85 7.34
CA ALA A 177 0.59 -11.18 7.39
C ALA A 177 0.09 -11.75 6.04
N PRO A 178 -0.79 -12.77 6.08
CA PRO A 178 -1.31 -13.41 4.87
C PRO A 178 -2.15 -12.45 4.02
N VAL A 179 -2.31 -12.77 2.74
CA VAL A 179 -3.04 -11.97 1.75
C VAL A 179 -4.22 -12.77 1.23
N SER A 180 -5.43 -12.26 1.46
CA SER A 180 -6.68 -12.94 1.08
C SER A 180 -7.75 -11.92 0.71
N ALA A 181 -8.75 -12.33 -0.10
CA ALA A 181 -9.90 -11.47 -0.37
C ALA A 181 -10.74 -11.19 0.89
N VAL A 182 -10.62 -12.04 1.92
CA VAL A 182 -11.20 -11.81 3.25
C VAL A 182 -10.06 -11.61 4.25
N SER A 183 -9.92 -10.39 4.73
CA SER A 183 -8.96 -9.99 5.75
C SER A 183 -9.73 -9.55 7.00
N LEU A 184 -9.17 -9.74 8.18
CA LEU A 184 -9.80 -9.32 9.42
C LEU A 184 -8.74 -8.99 10.49
N ASP A 185 -8.83 -7.77 11.06
CA ASP A 185 -7.93 -7.29 12.10
C ASP A 185 -6.43 -7.31 11.72
N GLY A 186 -6.11 -7.19 10.41
CA GLY A 186 -4.76 -7.23 9.87
C GLY A 186 -4.18 -8.64 9.76
N ASP A 187 -5.04 -9.66 9.85
CA ASP A 187 -4.70 -11.08 9.69
C ASP A 187 -3.64 -11.55 10.71
N THR A 188 -3.68 -10.94 11.89
CA THR A 188 -2.80 -11.25 13.03
C THR A 188 -3.61 -11.44 14.31
N VAL A 189 -3.03 -12.16 15.26
CA VAL A 189 -3.60 -12.35 16.60
C VAL A 189 -2.57 -11.98 17.67
N GLU A 190 -3.03 -11.26 18.69
CA GLU A 190 -2.19 -10.97 19.85
C GLU A 190 -2.08 -12.20 20.75
N THR A 191 -0.88 -12.75 20.86
CA THR A 191 -0.60 -13.95 21.69
C THR A 191 -0.06 -13.60 23.06
N GLN A 192 0.61 -12.46 23.20
CA GLN A 192 1.09 -11.85 24.43
C GLN A 192 1.01 -10.33 24.28
N PRO A 193 1.04 -9.53 25.34
CA PRO A 193 1.00 -8.07 25.24
C PRO A 193 2.02 -7.52 24.24
N ASN A 194 1.52 -6.90 23.15
CA ASN A 194 2.26 -6.36 22.01
C ASN A 194 3.04 -7.40 21.18
N VAL A 195 2.69 -8.69 21.25
CA VAL A 195 3.24 -9.75 20.40
C VAL A 195 2.12 -10.26 19.49
N TRP A 196 2.22 -9.89 18.23
CA TRP A 196 1.27 -10.27 17.18
C TRP A 196 1.90 -11.28 16.25
N ILE A 197 1.14 -12.33 15.90
CA ILE A 197 1.57 -13.36 14.95
C ILE A 197 0.55 -13.48 13.81
N PRO A 198 0.99 -13.81 12.59
CA PRO A 198 0.10 -14.07 11.46
C PRO A 198 -0.87 -15.23 11.74
N VAL A 199 -2.05 -15.15 11.13
CA VAL A 199 -3.08 -16.20 11.16
C VAL A 199 -3.27 -16.73 9.76
N HIS A 200 -3.17 -18.02 9.55
CA HIS A 200 -3.29 -18.66 8.24
C HIS A 200 -4.69 -19.20 8.00
N ASP A 201 -5.00 -19.51 6.73
CA ASP A 201 -6.31 -20.00 6.29
C ASP A 201 -7.44 -19.01 6.64
N MET A 202 -7.28 -17.81 6.12
CA MET A 202 -8.17 -16.69 6.42
C MET A 202 -9.66 -16.98 6.23
N PRO A 203 -10.11 -17.72 5.20
CA PRO A 203 -11.52 -18.10 5.09
C PRO A 203 -12.04 -18.88 6.29
N VAL A 204 -11.26 -19.79 6.85
CA VAL A 204 -11.64 -20.57 8.06
C VAL A 204 -11.67 -19.67 9.28
N VAL A 205 -10.61 -18.90 9.50
CA VAL A 205 -10.49 -18.00 10.66
C VAL A 205 -11.61 -16.96 10.70
N VAL A 206 -11.90 -16.35 9.56
CA VAL A 206 -12.98 -15.33 9.45
C VAL A 206 -14.35 -15.99 9.58
N GLY A 207 -14.54 -17.20 9.03
CA GLY A 207 -15.76 -17.98 9.17
C GLY A 207 -16.08 -18.28 10.63
N ASP A 208 -15.12 -18.82 11.36
CA ASP A 208 -15.23 -19.11 12.79
C ASP A 208 -15.47 -17.83 13.63
N ALA A 209 -14.84 -16.72 13.25
CA ALA A 209 -15.05 -15.45 13.92
C ALA A 209 -16.49 -14.94 13.72
N LEU A 210 -17.00 -15.02 12.50
CA LEU A 210 -18.37 -14.60 12.17
C LEU A 210 -19.41 -15.49 12.84
N GLU A 211 -19.21 -16.82 12.87
CA GLU A 211 -20.10 -17.76 13.57
C GLU A 211 -20.17 -17.42 15.06
N ARG A 212 -19.02 -17.17 15.71
CA ARG A 212 -19.01 -16.71 17.12
C ARG A 212 -19.74 -15.38 17.32
N MET A 213 -19.60 -14.43 16.40
CA MET A 213 -20.30 -13.15 16.47
C MET A 213 -21.82 -13.31 16.32
N LEU A 214 -22.28 -14.20 15.43
CA LEU A 214 -23.70 -14.57 15.27
C LEU A 214 -24.25 -15.17 16.57
N ALA A 215 -23.57 -16.17 17.12
CA ALA A 215 -23.97 -16.81 18.38
C ALA A 215 -24.09 -15.81 19.54
N HIS A 216 -23.12 -14.88 19.68
CA HIS A 216 -23.20 -13.81 20.69
C HIS A 216 -24.37 -12.83 20.46
N ALA A 217 -24.83 -12.68 19.22
CA ALA A 217 -25.99 -11.86 18.87
C ALA A 217 -27.32 -12.62 19.01
N GLY A 218 -27.30 -13.89 19.43
CA GLY A 218 -28.47 -14.75 19.56
C GLY A 218 -28.97 -15.28 18.21
N ILE A 219 -28.11 -15.42 17.22
CA ILE A 219 -28.39 -16.04 15.93
C ILE A 219 -27.69 -17.39 15.88
N THR A 220 -28.44 -18.44 15.59
CA THR A 220 -27.93 -19.83 15.45
C THR A 220 -27.74 -20.19 13.98
N THR A 221 -26.80 -21.07 13.69
CA THR A 221 -26.54 -21.69 12.40
C THR A 221 -26.66 -23.21 12.52
N GLU A 222 -27.06 -23.92 11.46
CA GLU A 222 -27.12 -25.40 11.49
C GLU A 222 -25.78 -26.01 11.06
N ASP A 223 -25.10 -25.41 10.07
CA ASP A 223 -23.87 -25.92 9.50
C ASP A 223 -22.64 -25.14 9.98
N ARG A 224 -21.48 -25.79 9.93
CA ARG A 224 -20.19 -25.16 10.20
C ARG A 224 -19.77 -24.23 9.05
N PRO A 225 -18.91 -23.22 9.34
CA PRO A 225 -18.37 -22.34 8.31
C PRO A 225 -17.65 -23.11 7.19
N VAL A 226 -17.81 -22.63 5.96
CA VAL A 226 -17.22 -23.23 4.75
C VAL A 226 -16.73 -22.17 3.78
N ALA A 227 -15.56 -22.40 3.15
CA ALA A 227 -15.06 -21.56 2.06
C ALA A 227 -15.73 -21.97 0.74
N ARG A 228 -16.49 -21.05 0.12
CA ARG A 228 -17.09 -21.24 -1.21
C ARG A 228 -17.59 -19.93 -1.81
N SER A 229 -17.70 -19.87 -3.15
CA SER A 229 -18.20 -18.68 -3.84
C SER A 229 -19.68 -18.46 -3.60
N ALA A 230 -20.05 -17.20 -3.39
CA ALA A 230 -21.44 -16.77 -3.30
C ALA A 230 -22.15 -16.88 -4.66
N PRO A 231 -23.41 -17.28 -4.69
CA PRO A 231 -24.23 -17.23 -5.90
C PRO A 231 -24.36 -15.81 -6.46
N LEU A 232 -24.39 -15.67 -7.79
CA LEU A 232 -24.45 -14.36 -8.46
C LEU A 232 -25.75 -13.59 -8.21
N ASP A 233 -26.82 -14.29 -7.84
CA ASP A 233 -28.15 -13.76 -7.54
C ASP A 233 -28.34 -13.45 -6.03
N SER A 234 -27.25 -13.47 -5.26
CA SER A 234 -27.30 -13.18 -3.84
C SER A 234 -27.77 -11.75 -3.55
N ILE A 235 -28.60 -11.61 -2.52
CA ILE A 235 -29.11 -10.33 -2.01
C ILE A 235 -28.16 -9.82 -0.94
N VAL A 236 -27.72 -8.57 -1.07
CA VAL A 236 -26.88 -7.91 -0.05
C VAL A 236 -27.75 -7.54 1.16
N LEU A 237 -27.39 -8.08 2.32
CA LEU A 237 -28.04 -7.78 3.60
C LEU A 237 -27.32 -6.68 4.36
N TRP A 238 -26.01 -6.56 4.18
CA TRP A 238 -25.18 -5.52 4.75
C TRP A 238 -23.95 -5.28 3.86
N ASP A 239 -23.56 -4.02 3.70
CA ASP A 239 -22.40 -3.57 2.92
C ASP A 239 -21.53 -2.70 3.80
N HIS A 240 -20.33 -3.20 4.13
CA HIS A 240 -19.26 -2.41 4.72
C HIS A 240 -18.41 -1.78 3.63
N ARG A 241 -18.11 -0.52 3.81
CA ARG A 241 -17.18 0.21 2.94
C ARG A 241 -15.99 0.69 3.74
N SER A 242 -14.80 0.36 3.27
CA SER A 242 -13.56 0.84 3.88
C SER A 242 -13.47 2.37 3.91
N ALA A 243 -12.48 2.91 4.58
CA ALA A 243 -12.03 4.28 4.34
C ALA A 243 -11.66 4.46 2.85
N PRO A 244 -11.64 5.69 2.30
CA PRO A 244 -11.21 5.91 0.91
C PRO A 244 -9.74 5.51 0.74
N LEU A 245 -9.37 5.04 -0.45
CA LEU A 245 -8.01 4.56 -0.78
C LEU A 245 -6.94 5.54 -0.33
N ARG A 246 -7.17 6.85 -0.48
CA ARG A 246 -6.25 7.88 0.00
C ARG A 246 -5.88 7.71 1.48
N ALA A 247 -6.85 7.37 2.33
CA ALA A 247 -6.60 7.17 3.76
C ALA A 247 -5.85 5.84 4.02
N LEU A 248 -6.15 4.80 3.25
CA LEU A 248 -5.46 3.50 3.33
C LEU A 248 -3.99 3.64 2.90
N LEU A 249 -3.73 4.35 1.81
CA LEU A 249 -2.37 4.64 1.34
C LEU A 249 -1.59 5.50 2.33
N ALA A 250 -2.24 6.50 2.95
CA ALA A 250 -1.61 7.30 4.00
C ALA A 250 -1.16 6.43 5.17
N HIS A 251 -1.99 5.47 5.62
CA HIS A 251 -1.62 4.49 6.63
C HIS A 251 -0.44 3.63 6.16
N MET A 252 -0.58 2.98 5.01
CA MET A 252 0.44 2.10 4.42
C MET A 252 1.82 2.78 4.35
N LEU A 253 1.87 4.02 3.86
CA LEU A 253 3.12 4.75 3.70
C LEU A 253 3.66 5.27 5.05
N TYR A 254 2.78 5.59 6.00
CA TYR A 254 3.14 6.17 7.30
C TYR A 254 3.80 5.14 8.23
N VAL A 255 3.21 3.94 8.36
CA VAL A 255 3.73 2.85 9.21
C VAL A 255 4.51 1.80 8.41
N SER A 256 4.54 1.93 7.07
CA SER A 256 5.20 0.96 6.18
C SER A 256 4.52 -0.42 6.16
N ASP A 257 3.19 -0.45 6.20
CA ASP A 257 2.40 -1.67 6.27
C ASP A 257 2.56 -2.55 5.03
N ASN A 258 3.08 -3.77 5.20
CA ASN A 258 3.29 -4.73 4.12
C ASN A 258 1.98 -5.34 3.67
N HIS A 259 1.10 -5.71 4.62
CA HIS A 259 -0.18 -6.33 4.33
C HIS A 259 -1.03 -5.43 3.42
N TYR A 260 -1.10 -4.13 3.69
CA TYR A 260 -1.80 -3.17 2.83
C TYR A 260 -1.21 -3.12 1.41
N ALA A 261 0.11 -3.19 1.28
CA ALA A 261 0.76 -3.15 -0.02
C ALA A 261 0.43 -4.38 -0.87
N GLU A 262 0.47 -5.57 -0.26
CA GLU A 262 0.16 -6.82 -0.95
C GLU A 262 -1.32 -6.94 -1.31
N GLN A 263 -2.22 -6.53 -0.42
CA GLN A 263 -3.65 -6.49 -0.71
C GLN A 263 -3.95 -5.56 -1.90
N LEU A 264 -3.32 -4.39 -1.93
CA LEU A 264 -3.46 -3.44 -3.04
C LEU A 264 -2.88 -4.00 -4.34
N LEU A 265 -1.72 -4.66 -4.30
CA LEU A 265 -1.14 -5.30 -5.47
C LEU A 265 -2.12 -6.29 -6.12
N ARG A 266 -2.72 -7.18 -5.33
CA ARG A 266 -3.73 -8.13 -5.84
C ARG A 266 -5.03 -7.43 -6.28
N THR A 267 -5.40 -6.33 -5.62
CA THR A 267 -6.58 -5.53 -5.98
C THR A 267 -6.41 -4.87 -7.36
N LEU A 268 -5.21 -4.42 -7.72
CA LEU A 268 -4.93 -3.90 -9.05
C LEU A 268 -5.23 -4.92 -10.16
N ALA A 269 -4.91 -6.20 -9.93
CA ALA A 269 -5.27 -7.27 -10.86
C ALA A 269 -6.79 -7.45 -10.95
N VAL A 270 -7.49 -7.46 -9.82
CA VAL A 270 -8.96 -7.59 -9.78
C VAL A 270 -9.64 -6.46 -10.54
N ASP A 271 -9.20 -5.21 -10.34
CA ASP A 271 -9.73 -4.04 -11.03
C ASP A 271 -9.48 -4.09 -12.56
N ALA A 272 -8.34 -4.64 -12.97
CA ALA A 272 -8.02 -4.89 -14.39
C ALA A 272 -8.84 -6.03 -15.01
N GLY A 273 -9.71 -6.71 -14.24
CA GLY A 273 -10.53 -7.83 -14.70
C GLY A 273 -9.78 -9.18 -14.71
N GLU A 274 -8.63 -9.23 -14.07
CA GLU A 274 -7.80 -10.43 -13.93
C GLU A 274 -8.03 -11.11 -12.58
N VAL A 275 -7.47 -12.29 -12.41
CA VAL A 275 -7.47 -12.99 -11.12
C VAL A 275 -6.54 -12.24 -10.14
N GLY A 276 -7.02 -11.92 -8.94
CA GLY A 276 -6.27 -11.22 -7.91
C GLY A 276 -5.16 -12.08 -7.33
N ASN A 277 -3.98 -12.06 -7.96
CA ASN A 277 -2.76 -12.71 -7.48
C ASN A 277 -1.54 -11.83 -7.74
N ASP A 278 -0.41 -12.19 -7.13
CA ASP A 278 0.82 -11.39 -7.20
C ASP A 278 1.31 -11.22 -8.64
N ALA A 279 1.30 -12.30 -9.44
CA ALA A 279 1.81 -12.26 -10.83
C ALA A 279 1.00 -11.29 -11.71
N ASN A 280 -0.32 -11.30 -11.60
CA ASN A 280 -1.20 -10.41 -12.36
C ASN A 280 -1.10 -8.96 -11.83
N GLY A 281 -1.02 -8.76 -10.51
CA GLY A 281 -0.80 -7.44 -9.92
C GLY A 281 0.51 -6.80 -10.38
N LEU A 282 1.60 -7.56 -10.36
CA LEU A 282 2.91 -7.13 -10.87
C LEU A 282 2.90 -6.84 -12.38
N ALA A 283 2.11 -7.59 -13.15
CA ALA A 283 1.92 -7.29 -14.57
C ALA A 283 1.21 -5.96 -14.78
N VAL A 284 0.14 -5.70 -14.02
CA VAL A 284 -0.58 -4.41 -14.05
C VAL A 284 0.34 -3.24 -13.66
N GLU A 285 1.15 -3.37 -12.59
CA GLU A 285 2.13 -2.34 -12.23
C GLU A 285 3.15 -2.08 -13.33
N ARG A 286 3.67 -3.13 -13.96
CA ARG A 286 4.62 -3.01 -15.07
C ARG A 286 3.99 -2.29 -16.27
N ASP A 287 2.77 -2.64 -16.62
CA ASP A 287 2.03 -2.00 -17.72
C ASP A 287 1.72 -0.52 -17.39
N PHE A 288 1.37 -0.23 -16.14
CA PHE A 288 1.20 1.14 -15.66
C PHE A 288 2.49 1.95 -15.83
N LEU A 289 3.63 1.46 -15.33
CA LEU A 289 4.93 2.14 -15.47
C LEU A 289 5.31 2.37 -16.93
N ASN A 290 5.12 1.37 -17.80
CA ASN A 290 5.36 1.48 -19.24
C ASN A 290 4.44 2.53 -19.89
N SER A 291 3.16 2.55 -19.55
CA SER A 291 2.18 3.50 -20.08
C SER A 291 2.54 4.95 -19.73
N ARG A 292 3.24 5.14 -18.61
CA ARG A 292 3.74 6.43 -18.12
C ARG A 292 5.12 6.80 -18.68
N GLY A 293 5.76 5.91 -19.47
CA GLY A 293 7.11 6.11 -19.95
C GLY A 293 8.17 6.09 -18.85
N ILE A 294 7.86 5.50 -17.69
CA ILE A 294 8.79 5.36 -16.57
C ILE A 294 9.79 4.27 -16.90
N PRO A 295 11.11 4.55 -16.85
CA PRO A 295 12.12 3.54 -17.15
C PRO A 295 12.09 2.39 -16.14
N ILE A 296 12.06 1.17 -16.65
CA ILE A 296 12.03 -0.07 -15.84
C ILE A 296 13.26 -0.96 -16.07
N ASP A 297 14.37 -0.37 -16.49
CA ASP A 297 15.63 -1.11 -16.73
C ASP A 297 16.07 -1.86 -15.46
N GLY A 298 16.22 -3.17 -15.57
CA GLY A 298 16.62 -4.02 -14.46
C GLY A 298 15.55 -4.23 -13.38
N LEU A 299 14.31 -3.75 -13.58
CA LEU A 299 13.20 -3.99 -12.66
C LEU A 299 12.88 -5.48 -12.58
N ARG A 300 13.01 -6.03 -11.39
CA ARG A 300 12.58 -7.38 -11.03
C ARG A 300 12.00 -7.33 -9.63
N ILE A 301 10.70 -7.40 -9.54
CA ILE A 301 9.94 -7.35 -8.30
C ILE A 301 9.03 -8.59 -8.24
N VAL A 302 8.86 -9.13 -7.06
CA VAL A 302 8.08 -10.35 -6.79
C VAL A 302 6.99 -10.14 -5.74
N ASP A 303 6.94 -8.95 -5.15
CA ASP A 303 5.91 -8.51 -4.21
C ASP A 303 5.58 -7.02 -4.37
N GLY A 304 4.60 -6.52 -3.63
CA GLY A 304 4.21 -5.10 -3.62
C GLY A 304 4.85 -4.30 -2.47
N SER A 305 5.34 -4.98 -1.45
CA SER A 305 5.82 -4.37 -0.20
C SER A 305 7.31 -4.05 -0.20
N GLY A 306 8.10 -4.80 -0.99
CA GLY A 306 9.56 -4.79 -0.96
C GLY A 306 10.13 -5.58 0.21
N LEU A 307 9.37 -6.54 0.75
CA LEU A 307 9.85 -7.45 1.79
C LEU A 307 10.79 -8.51 1.22
N ALA A 308 10.56 -8.94 -0.03
CA ALA A 308 11.41 -9.91 -0.69
C ALA A 308 12.81 -9.34 -0.94
N GLU A 309 13.85 -9.99 -0.37
CA GLU A 309 15.25 -9.60 -0.57
C GLU A 309 15.69 -9.71 -2.05
N SER A 310 14.94 -10.44 -2.87
CA SER A 310 15.21 -10.63 -4.30
C SER A 310 14.75 -9.47 -5.17
N ASP A 311 13.95 -8.53 -4.64
CA ASP A 311 13.47 -7.37 -5.38
C ASP A 311 14.60 -6.47 -5.86
N ARG A 312 14.47 -5.98 -7.07
CA ARG A 312 15.46 -5.08 -7.69
C ARG A 312 14.75 -3.94 -8.42
N ILE A 313 15.07 -2.71 -8.05
CA ILE A 313 14.64 -1.48 -8.72
C ILE A 313 15.77 -0.46 -8.71
N SER A 314 15.80 0.43 -9.68
CA SER A 314 16.79 1.51 -9.71
C SER A 314 16.27 2.77 -8.99
N ALA A 315 17.18 3.58 -8.44
CA ALA A 315 16.82 4.89 -7.92
C ALA A 315 16.17 5.76 -9.01
N PHE A 316 16.62 5.60 -10.25
CA PHE A 316 16.08 6.36 -11.37
C PHE A 316 14.61 6.01 -11.64
N THR A 317 14.23 4.74 -11.54
CA THR A 317 12.82 4.32 -11.64
C THR A 317 11.96 4.94 -10.54
N LEU A 318 12.38 4.82 -9.27
CA LEU A 318 11.63 5.38 -8.13
C LEU A 318 11.50 6.91 -8.20
N ALA A 319 12.59 7.62 -8.51
CA ALA A 319 12.55 9.07 -8.64
C ALA A 319 11.74 9.52 -9.88
N SER A 320 11.69 8.70 -10.93
CA SER A 320 10.86 8.96 -12.11
C SER A 320 9.36 8.83 -11.78
N ILE A 321 8.97 7.84 -10.96
CA ILE A 321 7.60 7.72 -10.43
C ILE A 321 7.22 9.00 -9.66
N LEU A 322 8.05 9.41 -8.71
CA LEU A 322 7.82 10.61 -7.91
C LEU A 322 7.73 11.88 -8.79
N ASN A 323 8.65 12.02 -9.74
CA ASN A 323 8.65 13.17 -10.64
C ASN A 323 7.46 13.18 -11.60
N ASP A 324 7.05 12.03 -12.14
CA ASP A 324 5.86 11.91 -12.98
C ASP A 324 4.59 12.27 -12.18
N ALA A 325 4.48 11.82 -10.93
CA ALA A 325 3.40 12.21 -10.03
C ALA A 325 3.37 13.74 -9.82
N GLU A 326 4.53 14.38 -9.62
CA GLU A 326 4.65 15.85 -9.49
C GLU A 326 4.19 16.57 -10.77
N LEU A 327 4.61 16.11 -11.94
CA LEU A 327 4.33 16.76 -13.23
C LEU A 327 2.86 16.61 -13.69
N ARG A 328 2.16 15.58 -13.25
CA ARG A 328 0.74 15.35 -13.63
C ARG A 328 -0.23 16.38 -13.07
N GLY A 329 0.19 17.24 -12.15
CA GLY A 329 -0.68 18.26 -11.55
C GLY A 329 -1.66 17.75 -10.49
N GLY A 330 -1.66 16.45 -10.19
CA GLY A 330 -2.25 15.83 -8.99
C GLY A 330 -1.21 15.63 -7.89
N SER A 331 -0.11 16.30 -8.01
CA SER A 331 1.17 16.13 -7.34
C SER A 331 1.13 16.22 -5.83
N ASP A 332 0.22 17.00 -5.30
CA ASP A 332 0.07 17.10 -3.85
C ASP A 332 -0.49 15.81 -3.23
N GLU A 333 -1.02 14.89 -4.06
CA GLU A 333 -1.64 13.69 -3.55
C GLU A 333 -0.58 12.70 -3.01
N LEU A 334 0.34 12.22 -3.84
CA LEU A 334 1.41 11.32 -3.37
C LEU A 334 2.32 12.00 -2.35
N PHE A 335 2.69 13.26 -2.59
CA PHE A 335 3.48 14.05 -1.63
C PHE A 335 2.82 14.14 -0.24
N THR A 336 1.50 14.38 -0.18
CA THR A 336 0.79 14.52 1.09
C THR A 336 0.56 13.20 1.83
N LEU A 337 0.67 12.07 1.13
CA LEU A 337 0.56 10.73 1.72
C LEU A 337 1.86 10.28 2.38
N LEU A 338 3.01 10.82 1.94
CA LEU A 338 4.31 10.48 2.51
C LEU A 338 4.49 11.10 3.90
N PRO A 339 5.08 10.36 4.85
CA PRO A 339 5.40 10.92 6.16
C PRO A 339 6.39 12.07 6.01
N GLY A 340 6.13 13.16 6.75
CA GLY A 340 7.05 14.28 6.89
C GLY A 340 8.04 14.08 8.05
N THR A 341 8.94 15.03 8.23
CA THR A 341 9.96 15.04 9.28
C THR A 341 9.38 14.75 10.66
N GLY A 342 9.98 13.83 11.38
CA GLY A 342 9.59 13.46 12.74
C GLY A 342 8.27 12.69 12.83
N ARG A 343 7.77 12.16 11.71
CA ARG A 343 6.50 11.42 11.64
C ARG A 343 6.68 10.07 10.96
N GLY A 344 5.86 9.10 11.39
CA GLY A 344 5.90 7.74 10.86
C GLY A 344 7.33 7.19 10.88
N THR A 345 7.71 6.47 9.84
CA THR A 345 9.05 5.90 9.71
C THR A 345 10.18 6.93 9.51
N LEU A 346 9.86 8.21 9.24
CA LEU A 346 10.84 9.31 9.27
C LEU A 346 11.11 9.83 10.68
N GLY A 347 10.43 9.35 11.71
CA GLY A 347 10.68 9.70 13.10
C GLY A 347 12.10 9.41 13.57
N ASP A 348 12.74 8.40 12.96
CA ASP A 348 14.11 7.97 13.30
C ASP A 348 15.22 8.71 12.52
N TYR A 349 14.85 9.74 11.74
CA TYR A 349 15.78 10.52 10.92
C TYR A 349 15.98 11.92 11.51
N ASP A 350 17.16 12.19 12.04
CA ASP A 350 17.50 13.44 12.74
C ASP A 350 17.91 14.55 11.75
N PHE A 351 16.96 14.96 10.88
CA PHE A 351 17.18 16.09 9.99
C PHE A 351 17.34 17.39 10.78
N THR A 352 18.23 18.27 10.30
CA THR A 352 18.46 19.58 10.92
C THR A 352 18.00 20.74 10.03
N THR A 353 18.51 20.82 8.81
CA THR A 353 18.16 21.87 7.84
C THR A 353 16.88 21.54 7.06
N ALA A 354 16.60 20.26 6.86
CA ALA A 354 15.44 19.78 6.11
C ALA A 354 14.16 19.62 6.96
N ILE A 355 14.18 20.04 8.23
CA ILE A 355 13.00 20.00 9.11
C ILE A 355 11.82 20.70 8.44
N GLY A 356 10.70 19.97 8.32
CA GLY A 356 9.47 20.44 7.67
C GLY A 356 9.53 20.56 6.15
N ARG A 357 10.64 20.13 5.52
CA ARG A 357 10.89 20.24 4.07
C ARG A 357 10.95 18.91 3.35
N VAL A 358 11.05 17.80 4.07
CA VAL A 358 11.17 16.46 3.49
C VAL A 358 9.91 15.64 3.75
N HIS A 359 9.46 14.94 2.72
CA HIS A 359 8.42 13.93 2.75
C HIS A 359 8.93 12.70 2.00
N ALA A 360 9.06 11.57 2.67
CA ALA A 360 9.70 10.41 2.04
C ALA A 360 9.22 9.08 2.63
N LYS A 361 9.35 8.04 1.81
CA LYS A 361 9.23 6.65 2.22
C LYS A 361 10.61 6.09 2.54
N THR A 362 10.72 5.47 3.69
CA THR A 362 11.90 4.73 4.13
C THR A 362 11.80 3.26 3.73
N GLY A 363 12.91 2.59 3.60
CA GLY A 363 12.98 1.14 3.47
C GLY A 363 14.18 0.58 4.21
N THR A 364 13.99 -0.52 4.92
CA THR A 364 15.04 -1.21 5.67
C THR A 364 14.78 -2.72 5.62
N LEU A 365 15.78 -3.47 5.21
CA LEU A 365 15.93 -4.92 5.40
C LEU A 365 17.28 -5.18 6.09
N SER A 366 17.58 -6.43 6.35
CA SER A 366 18.86 -6.83 6.97
C SER A 366 20.09 -6.23 6.28
N ASN A 367 20.04 -6.17 4.95
CA ASN A 367 21.16 -5.75 4.09
C ASN A 367 20.79 -4.60 3.12
N ALA A 368 19.60 -4.01 3.22
CA ALA A 368 19.16 -2.95 2.31
C ALA A 368 18.58 -1.76 3.06
N ASN A 369 19.01 -0.56 2.65
CA ASN A 369 18.48 0.70 3.12
C ASN A 369 18.06 1.56 1.94
N SER A 370 16.93 2.26 2.07
CA SER A 370 16.44 3.19 1.07
C SER A 370 15.71 4.38 1.68
N LEU A 371 15.74 5.48 0.95
CA LEU A 371 14.96 6.69 1.23
C LEU A 371 14.58 7.31 -0.11
N ALA A 372 13.28 7.42 -0.40
CA ALA A 372 12.79 8.00 -1.64
C ALA A 372 11.59 8.92 -1.38
N GLY A 373 11.55 10.08 -2.00
CA GLY A 373 10.53 11.06 -1.76
C GLY A 373 10.87 12.44 -2.33
N TYR A 374 10.46 13.46 -1.60
CA TYR A 374 10.62 14.86 -2.01
C TYR A 374 11.31 15.68 -0.92
N VAL A 375 12.11 16.64 -1.34
CA VAL A 375 12.62 17.69 -0.47
C VAL A 375 12.39 19.06 -1.11
N THR A 376 11.89 20.01 -0.32
CA THR A 376 11.74 21.40 -0.74
C THR A 376 13.03 22.16 -0.46
N THR A 377 13.72 22.56 -1.50
CA THR A 377 14.96 23.35 -1.42
C THR A 377 14.65 24.83 -1.09
N MET A 378 15.65 25.62 -0.73
CA MET A 378 15.45 27.05 -0.44
C MET A 378 15.12 27.88 -1.67
N HIS A 379 15.69 27.55 -2.85
CA HIS A 379 15.66 28.42 -4.02
C HIS A 379 15.17 27.74 -5.31
N HIS A 380 15.17 26.41 -5.36
CA HIS A 380 14.89 25.65 -6.57
C HIS A 380 13.60 24.83 -6.51
N GLY A 381 12.74 25.10 -5.50
CA GLY A 381 11.48 24.39 -5.33
C GLY A 381 11.63 22.96 -4.82
N ARG A 382 10.61 22.14 -5.06
CA ARG A 382 10.58 20.74 -4.68
C ARG A 382 11.40 19.92 -5.68
N VAL A 383 12.20 18.98 -5.19
CA VAL A 383 12.93 18.00 -6.01
C VAL A 383 12.56 16.59 -5.57
N ALA A 384 12.45 15.67 -6.52
CA ALA A 384 12.29 14.23 -6.24
C ALA A 384 13.67 13.60 -6.07
N PHE A 385 13.78 12.67 -5.12
CA PHE A 385 15.00 11.92 -4.90
C PHE A 385 14.73 10.45 -4.60
N ALA A 386 15.70 9.60 -4.91
CA ALA A 386 15.75 8.23 -4.44
C ALA A 386 17.21 7.85 -4.14
N PHE A 387 17.44 7.34 -2.94
CA PHE A 387 18.73 6.89 -2.44
C PHE A 387 18.58 5.46 -1.92
N LEU A 388 19.27 4.54 -2.58
CA LEU A 388 19.31 3.13 -2.22
C LEU A 388 20.77 2.75 -2.00
N ILE A 389 21.10 2.28 -0.80
CA ILE A 389 22.45 1.82 -0.45
C ILE A 389 22.28 0.53 0.35
N ASN A 390 22.75 -0.58 -0.24
CA ASN A 390 22.73 -1.88 0.39
C ASN A 390 24.09 -2.17 1.04
N ASP A 391 24.15 -3.14 1.93
CA ASP A 391 25.39 -3.61 2.59
C ASP A 391 26.16 -2.48 3.31
N SER A 392 25.44 -1.54 3.93
CA SER A 392 26.05 -0.40 4.63
C SER A 392 25.28 -0.02 5.89
N SER A 393 25.97 0.01 7.02
CA SER A 393 25.44 0.50 8.30
C SER A 393 25.29 2.03 8.34
N ASP A 394 26.03 2.75 7.50
CA ASP A 394 26.09 4.21 7.50
C ASP A 394 25.07 4.88 6.56
N ALA A 395 24.28 4.07 5.85
CA ALA A 395 23.33 4.56 4.84
C ALA A 395 22.37 5.62 5.39
N ARG A 396 21.75 5.38 6.55
CA ARG A 396 20.80 6.34 7.17
C ARG A 396 21.45 7.69 7.49
N THR A 397 22.67 7.66 8.08
CA THR A 397 23.45 8.87 8.37
C THR A 397 23.77 9.65 7.11
N ALA A 398 24.17 8.95 6.04
CA ALA A 398 24.46 9.56 4.74
C ALA A 398 23.19 10.19 4.11
N TYR A 399 22.03 9.55 4.24
CA TYR A 399 20.75 10.11 3.76
C TYR A 399 20.39 11.40 4.47
N VAL A 400 20.49 11.44 5.81
CA VAL A 400 20.24 12.66 6.59
C VAL A 400 21.17 13.78 6.12
N ALA A 401 22.49 13.49 6.05
CA ALA A 401 23.47 14.48 5.61
C ALA A 401 23.21 14.97 4.17
N ALA A 402 22.82 14.09 3.26
CA ALA A 402 22.53 14.44 1.86
C ALA A 402 21.28 15.32 1.76
N ILE A 403 20.20 14.97 2.45
CA ILE A 403 18.92 15.70 2.43
C ILE A 403 19.08 17.07 3.08
N ASP A 404 19.76 17.17 4.24
CA ASP A 404 20.04 18.46 4.89
C ASP A 404 20.84 19.39 3.97
N ARG A 405 21.84 18.87 3.27
CA ARG A 405 22.62 19.64 2.29
C ARG A 405 21.77 20.05 1.08
N LEU A 406 20.96 19.15 0.55
CA LEU A 406 20.09 19.43 -0.59
C LEU A 406 19.06 20.52 -0.25
N ALA A 407 18.52 20.51 0.96
CA ALA A 407 17.56 21.51 1.46
C ALA A 407 18.13 22.94 1.51
N THR A 408 19.47 23.13 1.56
CA THR A 408 20.13 24.46 1.59
C THR A 408 20.21 25.15 0.23
N PHE A 409 19.94 24.48 -0.85
CA PHE A 409 19.96 25.05 -2.21
C PHE A 409 18.57 25.64 -2.52
#